data_149fac6db357d1a231a686db795dc3dd
#
_entry.id   149fac6db357d1a231a686db795dc3dd
#
_cell.length_a   1.000
_cell.length_b   1.000
_cell.length_c   1.000
_cell.angle_alpha   90.00
_cell.angle_beta   90.00
_cell.angle_gamma   90.00
#
_symmetry.space_group_name_H-M   'P 1'
#
loop_
_entity.id
_entity.type
_entity.pdbx_description
1 polymer ?
#
loop_
_entity_poly.entity_id
_entity_poly.type
_entity_poly.pdbx_seq_one_letter_code
_entity_poly.pdbx_strand_id
1 'polypeptide(L)'
;MKKILVLGAGAMGSAFTVPCLDNENAVSLIGTHLEDKFIDQMMQNDNFHPVLKCKLPSKLKLKRFEKFAEEFKEKPDLIVLGVNSKGIDWAGNEISKYYTSEIPILLLTKGLTIIDNQYETIAEKLKRILEKNGLKKINISAVGGPCLAAGLTNKVKSSVVLANQNIDIVKSIGKMISTNYYSTEFSDDLIGVEVCAAVKNIYSMIIGASRGLCSSSASEEIK
;
A
#
# COMPACT_ATOMS: atom_id res chain seq x y z
N MET A 1 -0.77 7.80 19.96
CA MET A 1 -0.15 8.18 18.68
C MET A 1 0.78 7.05 18.25
N LYS A 2 0.55 6.43 17.09
CA LYS A 2 1.36 5.35 16.55
C LYS A 2 2.36 5.89 15.53
N LYS A 3 3.47 5.19 15.31
CA LYS A 3 4.47 5.53 14.29
C LYS A 3 4.28 4.66 13.07
N ILE A 4 4.02 5.26 11.92
CA ILE A 4 3.80 4.55 10.64
C ILE A 4 4.91 4.95 9.68
N LEU A 5 5.62 3.95 9.17
CA LEU A 5 6.67 4.10 8.18
C LEU A 5 6.14 3.65 6.82
N VAL A 6 6.05 4.56 5.86
CA VAL A 6 5.63 4.26 4.48
C VAL A 6 6.87 4.29 3.59
N LEU A 7 7.17 3.17 2.92
CA LEU A 7 8.26 3.04 1.96
C LEU A 7 7.73 3.04 0.53
N GLY A 8 8.15 4.01 -0.26
CA GLY A 8 7.73 4.27 -1.63
C GLY A 8 6.84 5.51 -1.74
N ALA A 9 7.37 6.54 -2.39
CA ALA A 9 6.71 7.84 -2.57
C ALA A 9 5.87 7.93 -3.86
N GLY A 10 5.52 6.79 -4.44
CA GLY A 10 4.58 6.72 -5.54
C GLY A 10 3.17 7.20 -5.15
N ALA A 11 2.28 7.34 -6.13
CA ALA A 11 0.94 7.90 -5.91
C ALA A 11 0.16 7.24 -4.76
N MET A 12 0.14 5.88 -4.70
CA MET A 12 -0.62 5.18 -3.66
C MET A 12 0.06 5.26 -2.29
N GLY A 13 1.40 5.08 -2.21
CA GLY A 13 2.14 5.22 -0.95
C GLY A 13 1.95 6.61 -0.34
N SER A 14 2.08 7.65 -1.16
CA SER A 14 1.86 9.04 -0.75
C SER A 14 0.42 9.30 -0.32
N ALA A 15 -0.58 8.85 -1.10
CA ALA A 15 -1.99 9.03 -0.77
C ALA A 15 -2.38 8.30 0.54
N PHE A 16 -1.79 7.14 0.81
CA PHE A 16 -2.07 6.36 2.01
C PHE A 16 -1.62 7.04 3.30
N THR A 17 -0.68 8.00 3.21
CA THR A 17 -0.28 8.80 4.38
C THR A 17 -1.43 9.67 4.91
N VAL A 18 -2.40 10.03 4.06
CA VAL A 18 -3.49 10.94 4.43
C VAL A 18 -4.40 10.33 5.52
N PRO A 19 -5.03 9.14 5.33
CA PRO A 19 -5.83 8.54 6.40
C PRO A 19 -4.99 8.19 7.64
N CYS A 20 -3.71 7.83 7.48
CA CYS A 20 -2.84 7.57 8.61
C CYS A 20 -2.64 8.83 9.48
N LEU A 21 -2.42 9.99 8.86
CA LEU A 21 -2.26 11.27 9.56
C LEU A 21 -3.59 11.79 10.14
N ASP A 22 -4.68 11.64 9.41
CA ASP A 22 -6.02 12.05 9.88
C ASP A 22 -6.46 11.21 11.10
N ASN A 23 -5.93 10.00 11.24
CA ASN A 23 -6.13 9.16 12.45
C ASN A 23 -5.03 9.39 13.50
N GLU A 24 -4.47 10.60 13.55
CA GLU A 24 -3.58 11.11 14.60
C GLU A 24 -2.27 10.31 14.81
N ASN A 25 -1.77 9.67 13.76
CA ASN A 25 -0.47 8.99 13.82
C ASN A 25 0.69 9.89 13.39
N ALA A 26 1.89 9.55 13.85
CA ALA A 26 3.14 10.08 13.31
C ALA A 26 3.50 9.28 12.06
N VAL A 27 3.58 9.94 10.89
CA VAL A 27 3.83 9.27 9.62
C VAL A 27 5.10 9.81 8.97
N SER A 28 6.00 8.89 8.61
CA SER A 28 7.16 9.16 7.77
C SER A 28 6.96 8.50 6.41
N LEU A 29 7.08 9.27 5.33
CA LEU A 29 7.12 8.78 3.96
C LEU A 29 8.55 8.80 3.47
N ILE A 30 9.08 7.63 3.16
CA ILE A 30 10.44 7.48 2.65
C ILE A 30 10.38 7.10 1.18
N GLY A 31 11.08 7.84 0.35
CA GLY A 31 11.31 7.47 -1.05
C GLY A 31 12.15 6.21 -1.16
N THR A 32 12.04 5.50 -2.27
CA THR A 32 13.01 4.47 -2.65
C THR A 32 14.32 5.13 -3.09
N HIS A 33 15.38 4.36 -3.26
CA HIS A 33 16.66 4.84 -3.79
C HIS A 33 16.56 5.51 -5.18
N LEU A 34 15.44 5.32 -5.89
CA LEU A 34 15.16 5.95 -7.18
C LEU A 34 14.35 7.25 -7.06
N GLU A 35 13.84 7.57 -5.87
CA GLU A 35 12.88 8.65 -5.64
C GLU A 35 13.46 9.84 -4.87
N ASP A 36 14.76 9.88 -4.60
CA ASP A 36 15.37 10.97 -3.82
C ASP A 36 15.09 12.36 -4.42
N LYS A 37 15.28 12.53 -5.75
CA LYS A 37 14.97 13.79 -6.43
C LYS A 37 13.49 14.15 -6.34
N PHE A 38 12.62 13.15 -6.36
CA PHE A 38 11.18 13.32 -6.24
C PHE A 38 10.79 13.78 -4.81
N ILE A 39 11.39 13.17 -3.80
CA ILE A 39 11.24 13.58 -2.41
C ILE A 39 11.71 15.02 -2.20
N ASP A 40 12.89 15.40 -2.75
CA ASP A 40 13.41 16.77 -2.66
C ASP A 40 12.46 17.79 -3.28
N GLN A 41 11.92 17.45 -4.47
CA GLN A 41 10.95 18.31 -5.15
C GLN A 41 9.70 18.52 -4.29
N MET A 42 9.19 17.47 -3.63
CA MET A 42 8.05 17.59 -2.72
C MET A 42 8.39 18.44 -1.50
N MET A 43 9.56 18.25 -0.88
CA MET A 43 10.01 19.03 0.28
C MET A 43 10.15 20.51 -0.05
N GLN A 44 10.70 20.85 -1.22
CA GLN A 44 10.89 22.24 -1.68
C GLN A 44 9.55 22.93 -2.05
N ASN A 45 8.52 22.15 -2.38
CA ASN A 45 7.21 22.65 -2.79
C ASN A 45 6.13 22.39 -1.72
N ASP A 46 6.47 22.46 -0.46
CA ASP A 46 5.54 22.38 0.66
C ASP A 46 4.64 21.13 0.60
N ASN A 47 5.27 19.97 0.42
CA ASN A 47 4.65 18.66 0.28
C ASN A 47 3.72 18.51 -0.95
N PHE A 48 3.88 19.34 -1.99
CA PHE A 48 3.10 19.17 -3.23
C PHE A 48 3.54 17.93 -4.00
N HIS A 49 2.61 17.00 -4.22
CA HIS A 49 2.86 15.76 -4.96
C HIS A 49 2.51 15.93 -6.44
N PRO A 50 3.50 15.93 -7.36
CA PRO A 50 3.27 16.33 -8.76
C PRO A 50 2.35 15.37 -9.53
N VAL A 51 2.39 14.06 -9.22
CA VAL A 51 1.54 13.06 -9.89
C VAL A 51 0.10 13.12 -9.38
N LEU A 52 -0.11 13.30 -8.08
CA LEU A 52 -1.44 13.45 -7.47
C LEU A 52 -2.02 14.86 -7.68
N LYS A 53 -1.17 15.83 -8.07
CA LYS A 53 -1.52 17.25 -8.26
C LYS A 53 -2.20 17.85 -7.02
N CYS A 54 -1.77 17.45 -5.84
CA CYS A 54 -2.30 17.95 -4.58
C CYS A 54 -1.19 18.10 -3.54
N LYS A 55 -1.46 18.90 -2.54
CA LYS A 55 -0.60 19.08 -1.37
C LYS A 55 -0.92 18.01 -0.35
N LEU A 56 0.09 17.28 0.10
CA LEU A 56 -0.03 16.35 1.20
C LEU A 56 -0.02 17.09 2.55
N PRO A 57 -0.55 16.49 3.62
CA PRO A 57 -0.61 17.15 4.92
C PRO A 57 0.75 17.65 5.40
N SER A 58 0.81 18.86 5.98
CA SER A 58 2.06 19.49 6.46
C SER A 58 2.74 18.72 7.59
N LYS A 59 1.97 17.90 8.34
CA LYS A 59 2.52 17.04 9.40
C LYS A 59 3.27 15.81 8.85
N LEU A 60 3.19 15.53 7.55
CA LEU A 60 3.90 14.42 6.91
C LEU A 60 5.40 14.67 6.92
N LYS A 61 6.16 13.71 7.43
CA LYS A 61 7.62 13.74 7.38
C LYS A 61 8.09 13.08 6.09
N LEU A 62 8.57 13.88 5.14
CA LEU A 62 9.20 13.39 3.92
C LEU A 62 10.68 13.11 4.18
N LYS A 63 11.19 11.95 3.73
CA LYS A 63 12.58 11.55 3.92
C LYS A 63 13.14 10.85 2.69
N ARG A 64 14.41 11.11 2.38
CA ARG A 64 15.18 10.35 1.40
C ARG A 64 15.48 8.95 1.93
N PHE A 65 15.79 8.03 1.02
CA PHE A 65 16.08 6.65 1.36
C PHE A 65 17.26 6.50 2.35
N GLU A 66 18.26 7.36 2.32
CA GLU A 66 19.39 7.35 3.27
C GLU A 66 18.96 7.38 4.75
N LYS A 67 17.76 7.92 5.04
CA LYS A 67 17.19 7.99 6.40
C LYS A 67 16.42 6.72 6.81
N PHE A 68 16.33 5.72 5.94
CA PHE A 68 15.55 4.51 6.19
C PHE A 68 16.00 3.75 7.45
N ALA A 69 17.31 3.57 7.62
CA ALA A 69 17.88 2.91 8.81
C ALA A 69 17.57 3.64 10.13
N GLU A 70 17.55 4.98 10.10
CA GLU A 70 17.25 5.80 11.27
C GLU A 70 15.78 5.61 11.69
N GLU A 71 14.84 5.55 10.72
CA GLU A 71 13.43 5.36 11.00
C GLU A 71 13.14 3.99 11.64
N PHE A 72 13.87 2.96 11.27
CA PHE A 72 13.74 1.64 11.93
C PHE A 72 14.23 1.66 13.39
N LYS A 73 15.27 2.43 13.70
CA LYS A 73 15.75 2.61 15.10
C LYS A 73 14.68 3.22 15.99
N GLU A 74 13.76 3.99 15.42
CA GLU A 74 12.63 4.57 16.13
C GLU A 74 11.48 3.58 16.39
N LYS A 75 11.62 2.32 15.98
CA LYS A 75 10.66 1.22 16.13
C LYS A 75 9.25 1.61 15.67
N PRO A 76 8.97 1.61 14.35
CA PRO A 76 7.63 1.87 13.85
C PRO A 76 6.64 0.81 14.34
N ASP A 77 5.40 1.21 14.56
CA ASP A 77 4.29 0.30 14.90
C ASP A 77 3.72 -0.40 13.65
N LEU A 78 3.96 0.17 12.45
CA LEU A 78 3.53 -0.36 11.17
C LEU A 78 4.49 0.06 10.06
N ILE A 79 4.86 -0.89 9.21
CA ILE A 79 5.57 -0.64 7.96
C ILE A 79 4.57 -0.80 6.81
N VAL A 80 4.47 0.19 5.94
CA VAL A 80 3.60 0.17 4.76
C VAL A 80 4.47 0.15 3.50
N LEU A 81 4.26 -0.83 2.62
CA LEU A 81 4.96 -0.92 1.35
C LEU A 81 4.11 -0.34 0.22
N GLY A 82 4.52 0.82 -0.29
CA GLY A 82 3.92 1.51 -1.42
C GLY A 82 4.71 1.38 -2.72
N VAL A 83 5.67 0.46 -2.81
CA VAL A 83 6.44 0.17 -4.03
C VAL A 83 5.61 -0.63 -5.03
N ASN A 84 6.00 -0.62 -6.30
CA ASN A 84 5.39 -1.49 -7.31
C ASN A 84 5.89 -2.95 -7.16
N SER A 85 5.29 -3.91 -7.89
CA SER A 85 5.63 -5.34 -7.82
C SER A 85 7.10 -5.65 -8.16
N LYS A 86 7.73 -4.86 -9.02
CA LYS A 86 9.16 -5.00 -9.35
C LYS A 86 10.08 -4.51 -8.22
N GLY A 87 9.60 -3.62 -7.37
CA GLY A 87 10.33 -3.09 -6.22
C GLY A 87 10.33 -3.99 -4.99
N ILE A 88 9.51 -5.05 -4.96
CA ILE A 88 9.36 -5.93 -3.79
C ILE A 88 10.67 -6.64 -3.42
N ASP A 89 11.42 -7.12 -4.40
CA ASP A 89 12.71 -7.78 -4.14
C ASP A 89 13.69 -6.84 -3.43
N TRP A 90 13.80 -5.63 -3.95
CA TRP A 90 14.63 -4.60 -3.35
C TRP A 90 14.12 -4.21 -1.95
N ALA A 91 12.84 -3.91 -1.81
CA ALA A 91 12.25 -3.50 -0.53
C ALA A 91 12.38 -4.59 0.55
N GLY A 92 12.15 -5.86 0.19
CA GLY A 92 12.32 -6.99 1.11
C GLY A 92 13.76 -7.13 1.60
N ASN A 93 14.75 -6.99 0.70
CA ASN A 93 16.15 -7.03 1.07
C ASN A 93 16.56 -5.84 1.96
N GLU A 94 16.04 -4.65 1.71
CA GLU A 94 16.34 -3.48 2.54
C GLU A 94 15.68 -3.58 3.93
N ILE A 95 14.42 -4.00 3.99
CA ILE A 95 13.69 -4.20 5.25
C ILE A 95 14.38 -5.25 6.10
N SER A 96 14.82 -6.37 5.50
CA SER A 96 15.43 -7.48 6.25
C SER A 96 16.67 -7.09 7.06
N LYS A 97 17.36 -6.01 6.67
CA LYS A 97 18.54 -5.52 7.40
C LYS A 97 18.21 -4.96 8.79
N TYR A 98 16.97 -4.52 8.99
CA TYR A 98 16.55 -3.78 10.19
C TYR A 98 15.30 -4.34 10.85
N TYR A 99 14.58 -5.24 10.18
CA TYR A 99 13.29 -5.75 10.62
C TYR A 99 13.40 -6.50 11.96
N THR A 100 12.52 -6.16 12.87
CA THR A 100 12.29 -6.92 14.09
C THR A 100 10.95 -7.65 13.97
N SER A 101 10.90 -8.90 14.44
CA SER A 101 9.79 -9.85 14.18
C SER A 101 8.40 -9.46 14.69
N GLU A 102 8.26 -8.29 15.29
CA GLU A 102 6.99 -7.85 15.89
C GLU A 102 6.29 -6.73 15.11
N ILE A 103 6.97 -6.15 14.10
CA ILE A 103 6.42 -5.03 13.35
C ILE A 103 5.56 -5.57 12.19
N PRO A 104 4.25 -5.31 12.14
CA PRO A 104 3.44 -5.70 10.99
C PRO A 104 3.83 -4.94 9.73
N ILE A 105 3.79 -5.63 8.58
CA ILE A 105 4.00 -5.06 7.26
C ILE A 105 2.66 -5.06 6.54
N LEU A 106 2.23 -3.91 6.00
CA LEU A 106 1.05 -3.78 5.17
C LEU A 106 1.45 -3.52 3.71
N LEU A 107 1.03 -4.40 2.81
CA LEU A 107 1.23 -4.27 1.37
C LEU A 107 0.12 -3.44 0.73
N LEU A 108 0.48 -2.34 0.06
CA LEU A 108 -0.39 -1.64 -0.89
C LEU A 108 -0.20 -2.17 -2.31
N THR A 109 0.90 -2.88 -2.54
CA THR A 109 1.29 -3.47 -3.83
C THR A 109 0.32 -4.57 -4.20
N LYS A 110 -0.14 -4.56 -5.45
CA LYS A 110 -1.06 -5.56 -6.00
C LYS A 110 -0.39 -6.28 -7.15
N GLY A 111 -0.75 -7.55 -7.34
CA GLY A 111 -0.27 -8.36 -8.44
C GLY A 111 0.03 -9.79 -8.04
N LEU A 112 0.37 -10.58 -9.03
CA LEU A 112 0.86 -11.93 -8.91
C LEU A 112 2.24 -12.01 -9.57
N THR A 113 3.08 -12.90 -9.08
CA THR A 113 4.36 -13.26 -9.70
C THR A 113 4.37 -14.72 -10.05
N ILE A 114 5.37 -15.15 -10.80
CA ILE A 114 5.57 -16.56 -11.16
C ILE A 114 6.95 -16.97 -10.67
N ILE A 115 7.00 -18.08 -9.95
CA ILE A 115 8.22 -18.78 -9.55
C ILE A 115 8.04 -20.27 -9.83
N ASP A 116 9.01 -20.91 -10.46
CA ASP A 116 8.98 -22.34 -10.79
C ASP A 116 7.66 -22.81 -11.46
N ASN A 117 7.15 -22.01 -12.41
CA ASN A 117 5.86 -22.20 -13.09
C ASN A 117 4.61 -22.19 -12.19
N GLN A 118 4.71 -21.68 -10.97
CA GLN A 118 3.59 -21.51 -10.05
C GLN A 118 3.31 -20.02 -9.79
N TYR A 119 2.04 -19.68 -9.61
CA TYR A 119 1.66 -18.34 -9.19
C TYR A 119 2.03 -18.13 -7.72
N GLU A 120 2.57 -16.96 -7.45
CA GLU A 120 2.95 -16.50 -6.11
C GLU A 120 2.31 -15.13 -5.87
N THR A 121 1.69 -14.92 -4.71
CA THR A 121 1.19 -13.61 -4.32
C THR A 121 2.33 -12.69 -3.90
N ILE A 122 2.08 -11.38 -3.81
CA ILE A 122 3.11 -10.43 -3.36
C ILE A 122 3.49 -10.66 -1.89
N ALA A 123 2.54 -11.08 -1.04
CA ALA A 123 2.83 -11.41 0.35
C ALA A 123 3.71 -12.66 0.47
N GLU A 124 3.43 -13.70 -0.31
CA GLU A 124 4.27 -14.91 -0.36
C GLU A 124 5.67 -14.58 -0.86
N LYS A 125 5.78 -13.79 -1.93
CA LYS A 125 7.07 -13.32 -2.46
C LYS A 125 7.87 -12.57 -1.40
N LEU A 126 7.26 -11.60 -0.73
CA LEU A 126 7.93 -10.84 0.32
C LEU A 126 8.35 -11.75 1.47
N LYS A 127 7.46 -12.66 1.92
CA LYS A 127 7.75 -13.62 2.97
C LYS A 127 8.98 -14.47 2.62
N ARG A 128 9.02 -15.03 1.44
CA ARG A 128 10.15 -15.85 0.94
C ARG A 128 11.47 -15.07 0.95
N ILE A 129 11.44 -13.78 0.55
CA ILE A 129 12.63 -12.91 0.56
C ILE A 129 13.11 -12.68 2.00
N LEU A 130 12.21 -12.36 2.91
CA LEU A 130 12.53 -12.11 4.31
C LEU A 130 13.05 -13.38 5.00
N GLU A 131 12.43 -14.53 4.75
CA GLU A 131 12.88 -15.85 5.26
C GLU A 131 14.28 -16.23 4.73
N LYS A 132 14.54 -16.00 3.44
CA LYS A 132 15.87 -16.18 2.84
C LYS A 132 16.95 -15.34 3.53
N ASN A 133 16.57 -14.16 4.04
CA ASN A 133 17.45 -13.28 4.83
C ASN A 133 17.47 -13.63 6.34
N GLY A 134 16.95 -14.78 6.74
CA GLY A 134 17.06 -15.33 8.10
C GLY A 134 15.95 -14.91 9.06
N LEU A 135 14.91 -14.22 8.60
CA LEU A 135 13.79 -13.81 9.45
C LEU A 135 12.80 -14.97 9.63
N LYS A 136 12.34 -15.20 10.88
CA LYS A 136 11.47 -16.35 11.21
C LYS A 136 10.04 -15.98 11.57
N LYS A 137 9.83 -14.80 12.14
CA LYS A 137 8.50 -14.32 12.56
C LYS A 137 8.15 -13.11 11.72
N ILE A 138 7.32 -13.28 10.73
CA ILE A 138 7.00 -12.25 9.74
C ILE A 138 5.48 -12.07 9.71
N ASN A 139 5.04 -10.85 9.92
CA ASN A 139 3.62 -10.48 9.92
C ASN A 139 3.33 -9.63 8.68
N ILE A 140 2.90 -10.26 7.60
CA ILE A 140 2.54 -9.57 6.35
C ILE A 140 1.03 -9.54 6.21
N SER A 141 0.52 -8.35 5.94
CA SER A 141 -0.88 -8.08 5.62
C SER A 141 -0.98 -7.43 4.25
N ALA A 142 -2.11 -7.58 3.59
CA ALA A 142 -2.41 -6.90 2.34
C ALA A 142 -3.70 -6.11 2.43
N VAL A 143 -3.83 -5.07 1.60
CA VAL A 143 -5.07 -4.32 1.43
C VAL A 143 -5.65 -4.52 0.03
N GLY A 144 -6.90 -4.98 -0.02
CA GLY A 144 -7.71 -5.09 -1.23
C GLY A 144 -8.88 -4.10 -1.21
N GLY A 145 -9.42 -3.79 -2.38
CA GLY A 145 -10.64 -2.97 -2.48
C GLY A 145 -10.54 -1.81 -3.48
N PRO A 146 -11.68 -1.15 -3.74
CA PRO A 146 -11.81 -0.06 -4.69
C PRO A 146 -11.33 1.26 -4.07
N CYS A 147 -10.02 1.49 -4.07
CA CYS A 147 -9.43 2.73 -3.59
C CYS A 147 -8.44 3.26 -4.63
N LEU A 148 -8.67 4.48 -5.11
CA LEU A 148 -7.78 5.19 -6.01
C LEU A 148 -6.99 6.24 -5.22
N ALA A 149 -5.71 6.42 -5.55
CA ALA A 149 -4.84 7.37 -4.86
C ALA A 149 -5.40 8.81 -4.85
N ALA A 150 -5.86 9.30 -6.01
CA ALA A 150 -6.49 10.62 -6.08
C ALA A 150 -7.79 10.73 -5.28
N GLY A 151 -8.59 9.67 -5.23
CA GLY A 151 -9.79 9.61 -4.38
C GLY A 151 -9.43 9.68 -2.89
N LEU A 152 -8.38 8.96 -2.49
CA LEU A 152 -7.95 8.91 -1.09
C LEU A 152 -7.42 10.26 -0.60
N THR A 153 -6.62 10.96 -1.42
CA THR A 153 -6.15 12.32 -1.08
C THR A 153 -7.28 13.34 -1.00
N ASN A 154 -8.36 13.15 -1.76
CA ASN A 154 -9.57 13.97 -1.71
C ASN A 154 -10.60 13.48 -0.68
N LYS A 155 -10.23 12.52 0.18
CA LYS A 155 -11.07 11.95 1.22
C LYS A 155 -12.41 11.39 0.72
N VAL A 156 -12.39 10.85 -0.52
CA VAL A 156 -13.55 10.15 -1.10
C VAL A 156 -13.80 8.88 -0.29
N LYS A 157 -15.06 8.67 0.09
CA LYS A 157 -15.47 7.48 0.86
C LYS A 157 -15.04 6.21 0.14
N SER A 158 -14.25 5.41 0.81
CA SER A 158 -13.68 4.15 0.33
C SER A 158 -13.81 3.08 1.40
N SER A 159 -14.15 1.86 1.01
CA SER A 159 -14.13 0.68 1.87
C SER A 159 -13.11 -0.31 1.32
N VAL A 160 -12.25 -0.82 2.19
CA VAL A 160 -11.19 -1.77 1.84
C VAL A 160 -11.18 -2.94 2.79
N VAL A 161 -10.64 -4.06 2.33
CA VAL A 161 -10.42 -5.25 3.17
C VAL A 161 -8.94 -5.33 3.51
N LEU A 162 -8.63 -5.44 4.78
CA LEU A 162 -7.31 -5.78 5.30
C LEU A 162 -7.26 -7.28 5.54
N ALA A 163 -6.27 -7.97 5.00
CA ALA A 163 -6.14 -9.41 5.13
C ALA A 163 -4.82 -9.82 5.76
N ASN A 164 -4.90 -10.77 6.69
CA ASN A 164 -3.76 -11.46 7.31
C ASN A 164 -4.27 -12.76 7.91
N GLN A 165 -3.50 -13.83 7.88
CA GLN A 165 -3.84 -15.11 8.50
C GLN A 165 -4.16 -14.97 10.01
N ASN A 166 -3.59 -13.98 10.68
CA ASN A 166 -3.96 -13.57 12.03
C ASN A 166 -4.85 -12.32 11.99
N ILE A 167 -6.15 -12.51 12.20
CA ILE A 167 -7.16 -11.46 12.14
C ILE A 167 -6.92 -10.31 13.14
N ASP A 168 -6.27 -10.58 14.27
CA ASP A 168 -6.02 -9.56 15.30
C ASP A 168 -4.97 -8.53 14.83
N ILE A 169 -4.05 -8.95 13.96
CA ILE A 169 -3.07 -8.04 13.35
C ILE A 169 -3.81 -7.02 12.47
N VAL A 170 -4.70 -7.46 11.58
CA VAL A 170 -5.43 -6.54 10.70
C VAL A 170 -6.42 -5.66 11.45
N LYS A 171 -7.04 -6.16 12.52
CA LYS A 171 -7.86 -5.32 13.42
C LYS A 171 -7.02 -4.22 14.08
N SER A 172 -5.78 -4.55 14.49
CA SER A 172 -4.85 -3.56 15.04
C SER A 172 -4.44 -2.53 13.99
N ILE A 173 -4.13 -2.96 12.75
CA ILE A 173 -3.83 -2.06 11.64
C ILE A 173 -5.05 -1.18 11.33
N GLY A 174 -6.25 -1.76 11.26
CA GLY A 174 -7.48 -1.01 11.02
C GLY A 174 -7.69 0.14 12.01
N LYS A 175 -7.43 -0.10 13.29
CA LYS A 175 -7.48 0.96 14.32
C LYS A 175 -6.49 2.10 14.06
N MET A 176 -5.39 1.85 13.38
CA MET A 176 -4.39 2.87 13.04
C MET A 176 -4.75 3.70 11.81
N ILE A 177 -5.55 3.16 10.88
CA ILE A 177 -5.74 3.78 9.56
C ILE A 177 -7.18 4.11 9.20
N SER A 178 -8.18 3.59 9.93
CA SER A 178 -9.60 3.86 9.64
C SER A 178 -9.97 5.30 9.98
N THR A 179 -10.77 5.91 9.11
CA THR A 179 -11.33 7.26 9.26
C THR A 179 -12.80 7.25 8.86
N ASN A 180 -13.49 8.38 8.94
CA ASN A 180 -14.88 8.54 8.49
C ASN A 180 -15.07 8.38 6.96
N TYR A 181 -13.98 8.44 6.19
CA TYR A 181 -13.97 8.26 4.73
C TYR A 181 -13.18 7.03 4.26
N TYR A 182 -12.38 6.41 5.13
CA TYR A 182 -11.60 5.21 4.82
C TYR A 182 -11.96 4.11 5.81
N SER A 183 -12.97 3.31 5.47
CA SER A 183 -13.42 2.20 6.31
C SER A 183 -12.67 0.91 5.98
N THR A 184 -12.42 0.11 7.00
CA THR A 184 -11.67 -1.16 6.87
C THR A 184 -12.51 -2.33 7.35
N GLU A 185 -12.63 -3.35 6.51
CA GLU A 185 -13.12 -4.68 6.83
C GLU A 185 -11.92 -5.63 7.01
N PHE A 186 -12.13 -6.79 7.59
CA PHE A 186 -11.05 -7.71 7.95
C PHE A 186 -11.31 -9.11 7.41
N SER A 187 -10.24 -9.77 6.91
CA SER A 187 -10.27 -11.15 6.43
C SER A 187 -9.05 -11.91 6.91
N ASP A 188 -9.19 -13.17 7.18
CA ASP A 188 -8.09 -14.12 7.40
C ASP A 188 -7.62 -14.78 6.10
N ASP A 189 -8.35 -14.62 5.01
CA ASP A 189 -7.98 -15.09 3.68
C ASP A 189 -7.07 -14.08 2.96
N LEU A 190 -5.79 -14.06 3.32
CA LEU A 190 -4.78 -13.20 2.70
C LEU A 190 -4.63 -13.49 1.21
N ILE A 191 -4.61 -14.76 0.83
CA ILE A 191 -4.41 -15.17 -0.58
C ILE A 191 -5.60 -14.73 -1.42
N GLY A 192 -6.83 -15.02 -0.98
CA GLY A 192 -8.03 -14.64 -1.72
C GLY A 192 -8.14 -13.13 -1.94
N VAL A 193 -7.82 -12.31 -0.93
CA VAL A 193 -7.84 -10.85 -1.06
C VAL A 193 -6.78 -10.36 -2.06
N GLU A 194 -5.56 -10.91 -2.06
CA GLU A 194 -4.52 -10.53 -3.01
C GLU A 194 -4.87 -10.96 -4.44
N VAL A 195 -5.36 -12.19 -4.63
CA VAL A 195 -5.79 -12.69 -5.95
C VAL A 195 -6.94 -11.83 -6.50
N CYS A 196 -7.97 -11.55 -5.72
CA CYS A 196 -9.07 -10.68 -6.12
C CYS A 196 -8.58 -9.27 -6.50
N ALA A 197 -7.64 -8.71 -5.73
CA ALA A 197 -7.04 -7.41 -6.04
C ALA A 197 -6.22 -7.42 -7.34
N ALA A 198 -5.55 -8.53 -7.67
CA ALA A 198 -4.77 -8.68 -8.89
C ALA A 198 -5.65 -8.80 -10.14
N VAL A 199 -6.73 -9.62 -10.08
CA VAL A 199 -7.57 -9.92 -11.25
C VAL A 199 -8.68 -8.91 -11.51
N LYS A 200 -8.93 -7.95 -10.62
CA LYS A 200 -10.03 -6.98 -10.72
C LYS A 200 -10.09 -6.24 -12.07
N ASN A 201 -8.95 -5.98 -12.70
CA ASN A 201 -8.89 -5.24 -13.96
C ASN A 201 -9.50 -6.05 -15.13
N ILE A 202 -9.51 -7.38 -15.06
CA ILE A 202 -10.18 -8.25 -16.04
C ILE A 202 -11.68 -7.95 -16.03
N TYR A 203 -12.31 -7.88 -14.85
CA TYR A 203 -13.72 -7.53 -14.71
C TYR A 203 -14.01 -6.11 -15.20
N SER A 204 -13.15 -5.16 -14.90
CA SER A 204 -13.28 -3.78 -15.38
C SER A 204 -13.22 -3.70 -16.90
N MET A 205 -12.36 -4.50 -17.53
CA MET A 205 -12.24 -4.61 -18.99
C MET A 205 -13.52 -5.21 -19.61
N ILE A 206 -14.06 -6.29 -19.03
CA ILE A 206 -15.30 -6.93 -19.49
C ILE A 206 -16.48 -5.95 -19.41
N ILE A 207 -16.61 -5.23 -18.29
CA ILE A 207 -17.66 -4.22 -18.10
C ILE A 207 -17.51 -3.08 -19.12
N GLY A 208 -16.27 -2.59 -19.34
CA GLY A 208 -15.99 -1.55 -20.32
C GLY A 208 -16.31 -1.98 -21.75
N ALA A 209 -15.95 -3.20 -22.13
CA ALA A 209 -16.28 -3.78 -23.44
C ALA A 209 -17.79 -3.94 -23.63
N SER A 210 -18.49 -4.47 -22.63
CA SER A 210 -19.95 -4.60 -22.64
C SER A 210 -20.65 -3.24 -22.84
N ARG A 211 -20.25 -2.22 -22.09
CA ARG A 211 -20.79 -0.86 -22.25
C ARG A 211 -20.52 -0.29 -23.64
N GLY A 212 -19.31 -0.50 -24.19
CA GLY A 212 -18.96 -0.05 -25.53
C GLY A 212 -19.82 -0.70 -26.62
N LEU A 213 -20.05 -2.02 -26.53
CA LEU A 213 -20.91 -2.75 -27.45
C LEU A 213 -22.37 -2.28 -27.33
N CYS A 214 -22.89 -2.13 -26.11
CA CYS A 214 -24.25 -1.64 -25.90
C CYS A 214 -24.47 -0.20 -26.39
N SER A 215 -23.46 0.66 -26.26
CA SER A 215 -23.55 2.07 -26.73
C SER A 215 -23.59 2.20 -28.26
N SER A 216 -23.05 1.23 -28.99
CA SER A 216 -22.98 1.24 -30.46
C SER A 216 -24.18 0.59 -31.14
N SER A 217 -24.97 -0.22 -30.44
CA SER A 217 -26.01 -1.06 -31.05
C SER A 217 -27.34 -1.14 -30.29
N ALA A 218 -27.46 -0.50 -29.13
CA ALA A 218 -28.66 -0.62 -28.34
C ALA A 218 -29.57 0.61 -28.43
N SER A 219 -30.88 0.34 -28.65
CA SER A 219 -31.95 1.25 -28.30
C SER A 219 -31.85 1.69 -26.82
N GLU A 220 -32.34 2.88 -26.48
CA GLU A 220 -32.30 3.46 -25.11
C GLU A 220 -32.90 2.56 -24.01
N GLU A 221 -33.54 1.45 -24.36
CA GLU A 221 -34.20 0.51 -23.46
C GLU A 221 -33.26 -0.39 -22.64
N ILE A 222 -31.94 -0.38 -22.91
CA ILE A 222 -30.96 -1.25 -22.22
C ILE A 222 -29.95 -0.42 -21.37
N LYS A 223 -30.24 0.85 -21.13
CA LYS A 223 -29.38 1.71 -20.32
C LYS A 223 -29.72 1.65 -18.84
#